data_d7a834a0552b50bf72d307ef25811b22
#
_entry.id   d7a834a0552b50bf72d307ef25811b22
#
_cell.length_a   1.000
_cell.length_b   1.000
_cell.length_c   1.000
_cell.angle_alpha   90.00
_cell.angle_beta   90.00
_cell.angle_gamma   90.00
#
_symmetry.space_group_name_H-M   'P 1'
#
loop_
_entity.id
_entity.type
_entity.pdbx_description
1 polymer ?
#
loop_
_entity_poly.entity_id
_entity_poly.type
_entity_poly.pdbx_seq_one_letter_code
_entity_poly.pdbx_strand_id
1 'polypeptide(L)'
;MADRVFLITGASTGIGAAAARRAVAAGDRVVLAARRKEALDALAAELGADNALAVACDVTEWDQVEALAAAAIDRFGRIDVVFANAGFGAARGFLNETPEHWKAMVLTNVLGVAHTIRATLGHMLDRGTGHYVLTSSIAGRRSLPGSLYSATKWAVTGIGQSLRGELRETHGNARIRVTLIEPGAVETPFFDNPGEGRLEADDVAGAVMWALDQPEHVDVSEVLILPTAQGAIPPATQPKP
;
A
#
# COMPACT_ATOMS: atom_id res chain seq x y z
N MET A 1 3.81 9.68 -22.03
CA MET A 1 4.36 8.69 -21.08
C MET A 1 4.19 9.31 -19.68
N ALA A 2 3.74 8.55 -18.72
CA ALA A 2 3.62 9.05 -17.36
C ALA A 2 5.04 9.29 -16.82
N ASP A 3 5.30 10.46 -16.28
CA ASP A 3 6.55 10.85 -15.60
C ASP A 3 6.15 11.10 -14.12
N ARG A 4 5.46 10.09 -13.54
CA ARG A 4 4.94 10.16 -12.18
C ARG A 4 6.06 9.89 -11.17
N VAL A 5 5.94 10.46 -9.99
CA VAL A 5 6.79 10.16 -8.84
C VAL A 5 5.99 9.36 -7.84
N PHE A 6 6.42 8.12 -7.60
CA PHE A 6 5.82 7.21 -6.62
C PHE A 6 6.58 7.27 -5.29
N LEU A 7 5.88 7.41 -4.18
CA LEU A 7 6.40 7.12 -2.86
C LEU A 7 5.82 5.76 -2.42
N ILE A 8 6.68 4.76 -2.23
CA ILE A 8 6.29 3.37 -1.94
C ILE A 8 6.82 2.95 -0.57
N THR A 9 5.93 2.70 0.38
CA THR A 9 6.31 2.11 1.67
C THR A 9 6.29 0.58 1.61
N GLY A 10 7.16 -0.08 2.36
CA GLY A 10 7.34 -1.53 2.27
C GLY A 10 7.96 -1.97 0.93
N ALA A 11 8.81 -1.12 0.33
CA ALA A 11 9.37 -1.33 -1.01
C ALA A 11 10.50 -2.35 -1.07
N SER A 12 11.02 -2.84 0.06
CA SER A 12 12.21 -3.71 0.06
C SER A 12 11.98 -5.12 -0.47
N THR A 13 10.74 -5.59 -0.55
CA THR A 13 10.38 -6.94 -1.03
C THR A 13 8.92 -7.01 -1.50
N GLY A 14 8.53 -8.15 -2.05
CA GLY A 14 7.14 -8.47 -2.38
C GLY A 14 6.47 -7.47 -3.30
N ILE A 15 5.22 -7.13 -2.99
CA ILE A 15 4.35 -6.26 -3.83
C ILE A 15 4.98 -4.87 -4.04
N GLY A 16 5.57 -4.27 -2.99
CA GLY A 16 6.19 -2.95 -3.09
C GLY A 16 7.37 -2.93 -4.05
N ALA A 17 8.25 -3.94 -4.01
CA ALA A 17 9.37 -4.06 -4.93
C ALA A 17 8.91 -4.34 -6.37
N ALA A 18 7.90 -5.20 -6.55
CA ALA A 18 7.32 -5.47 -7.87
C ALA A 18 6.67 -4.20 -8.47
N ALA A 19 5.92 -3.44 -7.66
CA ALA A 19 5.34 -2.17 -8.09
C ALA A 19 6.40 -1.14 -8.50
N ALA A 20 7.51 -1.05 -7.75
CA ALA A 20 8.63 -0.17 -8.09
C ALA A 20 9.25 -0.52 -9.46
N ARG A 21 9.46 -1.82 -9.74
CA ARG A 21 9.97 -2.29 -11.03
C ARG A 21 9.02 -1.93 -12.17
N ARG A 22 7.74 -2.18 -12.01
CA ARG A 22 6.73 -1.85 -13.02
C ARG A 22 6.62 -0.35 -13.26
N ALA A 23 6.66 0.47 -12.20
CA ALA A 23 6.61 1.92 -12.31
C ALA A 23 7.81 2.44 -13.13
N VAL A 24 9.03 2.02 -12.81
CA VAL A 24 10.23 2.45 -13.55
C VAL A 24 10.21 1.93 -15.00
N ALA A 25 9.76 0.70 -15.24
CA ALA A 25 9.60 0.17 -16.59
C ALA A 25 8.56 0.96 -17.42
N ALA A 26 7.58 1.60 -16.77
CA ALA A 26 6.62 2.50 -17.41
C ALA A 26 7.13 3.94 -17.62
N GLY A 27 8.36 4.26 -17.16
CA GLY A 27 8.97 5.58 -17.25
C GLY A 27 8.69 6.49 -16.05
N ASP A 28 8.20 5.94 -14.95
CA ASP A 28 7.96 6.65 -13.70
C ASP A 28 9.22 6.63 -12.81
N ARG A 29 9.27 7.49 -11.80
CA ARG A 29 10.33 7.55 -10.77
C ARG A 29 9.78 7.06 -9.44
N VAL A 30 10.64 6.48 -8.59
CA VAL A 30 10.23 5.85 -7.35
C VAL A 30 11.06 6.31 -6.15
N VAL A 31 10.41 6.56 -5.04
CA VAL A 31 11.01 6.70 -3.72
C VAL A 31 10.68 5.44 -2.93
N LEU A 32 11.71 4.65 -2.64
CA LEU A 32 11.62 3.34 -2.03
C LEU A 32 11.82 3.47 -0.52
N ALA A 33 10.80 3.15 0.27
CA ALA A 33 10.86 3.27 1.72
C ALA A 33 10.66 1.93 2.42
N ALA A 34 11.56 1.57 3.31
CA ALA A 34 11.47 0.44 4.24
C ALA A 34 12.55 0.56 5.32
N ARG A 35 12.49 -0.29 6.34
CA ARG A 35 13.49 -0.30 7.42
C ARG A 35 14.86 -0.83 6.98
N ARG A 36 14.90 -1.79 6.05
CA ARG A 36 16.13 -2.45 5.59
C ARG A 36 16.78 -1.65 4.45
N LYS A 37 17.72 -0.77 4.81
CA LYS A 37 18.39 0.13 3.85
C LYS A 37 19.13 -0.63 2.77
N GLU A 38 19.83 -1.69 3.10
CA GLU A 38 20.64 -2.47 2.14
C GLU A 38 19.78 -3.09 1.03
N ALA A 39 18.59 -3.58 1.37
CA ALA A 39 17.66 -4.11 0.37
C ALA A 39 17.07 -3.03 -0.53
N LEU A 40 16.86 -1.81 0.00
CA LEU A 40 16.42 -0.65 -0.78
C LEU A 40 17.53 -0.17 -1.71
N ASP A 41 18.79 -0.12 -1.23
CA ASP A 41 19.93 0.30 -2.03
C ASP A 41 20.17 -0.66 -3.20
N ALA A 42 20.05 -1.97 -2.96
CA ALA A 42 20.15 -2.97 -4.00
C ALA A 42 19.08 -2.77 -5.09
N LEU A 43 17.81 -2.55 -4.67
CA LEU A 43 16.72 -2.30 -5.60
C LEU A 43 16.90 -0.96 -6.34
N ALA A 44 17.32 0.10 -5.65
CA ALA A 44 17.59 1.39 -6.29
C ALA A 44 18.72 1.31 -7.32
N ALA A 45 19.78 0.53 -7.03
CA ALA A 45 20.85 0.28 -7.98
C ALA A 45 20.36 -0.49 -9.22
N GLU A 46 19.48 -1.49 -9.02
CA GLU A 46 18.82 -2.23 -10.12
C GLU A 46 18.00 -1.30 -11.02
N LEU A 47 17.23 -0.37 -10.42
CA LEU A 47 16.32 0.52 -11.12
C LEU A 47 16.99 1.76 -11.73
N GLY A 48 18.22 2.04 -11.34
CA GLY A 48 19.00 3.18 -11.77
C GLY A 48 18.83 4.43 -10.89
N ALA A 49 19.94 5.09 -10.58
CA ALA A 49 20.00 6.20 -9.64
C ALA A 49 19.16 7.43 -10.06
N ASP A 50 18.89 7.59 -11.34
CA ASP A 50 18.05 8.68 -11.84
C ASP A 50 16.56 8.42 -11.62
N ASN A 51 16.17 7.15 -11.51
CA ASN A 51 14.79 6.72 -11.41
C ASN A 51 14.38 6.36 -9.98
N ALA A 52 15.31 6.03 -9.09
CA ALA A 52 15.01 5.50 -7.77
C ALA A 52 15.81 6.19 -6.66
N LEU A 53 15.11 6.54 -5.58
CA LEU A 53 15.68 7.02 -4.33
C LEU A 53 15.37 6.03 -3.22
N ALA A 54 16.39 5.53 -2.52
CA ALA A 54 16.24 4.64 -1.38
C ALA A 54 16.29 5.44 -0.06
N VAL A 55 15.23 5.36 0.74
CA VAL A 55 15.11 6.04 2.04
C VAL A 55 14.79 5.02 3.14
N ALA A 56 15.68 4.88 4.13
CA ALA A 56 15.36 4.08 5.31
C ALA A 56 14.25 4.79 6.10
N CYS A 57 13.14 4.06 6.35
CA CYS A 57 12.00 4.63 7.05
C CYS A 57 11.23 3.52 7.78
N ASP A 58 10.99 3.71 9.07
CA ASP A 58 9.96 3.00 9.81
C ASP A 58 8.68 3.84 9.80
N VAL A 59 7.62 3.32 9.18
CA VAL A 59 6.34 4.03 9.05
C VAL A 59 5.63 4.26 10.39
N THR A 60 6.08 3.60 11.47
CA THR A 60 5.56 3.83 12.81
C THR A 60 6.09 5.12 13.44
N GLU A 61 7.22 5.64 12.94
CA GLU A 61 7.91 6.82 13.45
C GLU A 61 7.56 8.06 12.59
N TRP A 62 6.80 8.99 13.17
CA TRP A 62 6.29 10.16 12.45
C TRP A 62 7.41 10.97 11.77
N ASP A 63 8.47 11.29 12.50
CA ASP A 63 9.57 12.12 11.99
C ASP A 63 10.26 11.50 10.79
N GLN A 64 10.33 10.14 10.72
CA GLN A 64 10.92 9.44 9.59
C GLN A 64 10.00 9.48 8.36
N VAL A 65 8.67 9.41 8.57
CA VAL A 65 7.70 9.51 7.46
C VAL A 65 7.63 10.93 6.90
N GLU A 66 7.72 11.94 7.77
CA GLU A 66 7.80 13.35 7.36
C GLU A 66 9.08 13.60 6.54
N ALA A 67 10.24 13.11 7.03
CA ALA A 67 11.51 13.19 6.32
C ALA A 67 11.49 12.44 4.97
N LEU A 68 10.79 11.29 4.89
CA LEU A 68 10.59 10.55 3.65
C LEU A 68 9.85 11.38 2.61
N ALA A 69 8.76 12.04 2.98
CA ALA A 69 8.00 12.90 2.07
C ALA A 69 8.84 14.10 1.60
N ALA A 70 9.58 14.73 2.51
CA ALA A 70 10.50 15.81 2.18
C ALA A 70 11.59 15.35 1.19
N ALA A 71 12.23 14.21 1.43
CA ALA A 71 13.26 13.66 0.55
C ALA A 71 12.73 13.36 -0.87
N ALA A 72 11.46 12.90 -0.98
CA ALA A 72 10.81 12.68 -2.26
C ALA A 72 10.64 14.00 -3.04
N ILE A 73 10.19 15.05 -2.36
CA ILE A 73 9.99 16.38 -2.94
C ILE A 73 11.33 17.01 -3.31
N ASP A 74 12.32 16.95 -2.45
CA ASP A 74 13.67 17.48 -2.69
C ASP A 74 14.34 16.81 -3.90
N ARG A 75 14.19 15.50 -4.05
CA ARG A 75 14.84 14.74 -5.12
C ARG A 75 14.13 14.88 -6.47
N PHE A 76 12.79 14.85 -6.48
CA PHE A 76 12.01 14.75 -7.72
C PHE A 76 11.02 15.92 -7.92
N GLY A 77 10.96 16.86 -6.99
CA GLY A 77 10.10 18.06 -7.05
C GLY A 77 8.61 17.81 -6.78
N ARG A 78 8.19 16.53 -6.68
CA ARG A 78 6.76 16.20 -6.55
C ARG A 78 6.51 14.78 -6.04
N ILE A 79 5.30 14.53 -5.58
CA ILE A 79 4.75 13.20 -5.32
C ILE A 79 3.40 13.13 -6.05
N ASP A 80 3.26 12.17 -6.96
CA ASP A 80 2.02 11.95 -7.74
C ASP A 80 1.24 10.75 -7.25
N VAL A 81 1.96 9.71 -6.78
CA VAL A 81 1.39 8.47 -6.28
C VAL A 81 1.99 8.15 -4.93
N VAL A 82 1.13 7.85 -3.96
CA VAL A 82 1.53 7.29 -2.66
C VAL A 82 1.03 5.86 -2.58
N PHE A 83 1.95 4.91 -2.60
CA PHE A 83 1.62 3.51 -2.38
C PHE A 83 1.93 3.11 -0.93
N ALA A 84 0.94 3.24 -0.05
CA ALA A 84 1.04 2.85 1.36
C ALA A 84 0.85 1.33 1.46
N ASN A 85 1.97 0.61 1.33
CA ASN A 85 2.00 -0.84 1.23
C ASN A 85 2.69 -1.53 2.41
N ALA A 86 3.46 -0.81 3.23
CA ALA A 86 4.12 -1.39 4.40
C ALA A 86 3.13 -2.11 5.32
N GLY A 87 3.45 -3.35 5.68
CA GLY A 87 2.59 -4.15 6.55
C GLY A 87 3.11 -5.57 6.71
N PHE A 88 2.66 -6.25 7.75
CA PHE A 88 2.94 -7.66 8.00
C PHE A 88 1.76 -8.34 8.70
N GLY A 89 1.79 -9.67 8.71
CA GLY A 89 0.76 -10.51 9.30
C GLY A 89 1.08 -10.98 10.70
N ALA A 90 0.18 -11.79 11.26
CA ALA A 90 0.35 -12.47 12.52
C ALA A 90 -0.19 -13.90 12.44
N ALA A 91 0.22 -14.75 13.36
CA ALA A 91 -0.34 -16.07 13.52
C ALA A 91 -1.85 -16.01 13.77
N ARG A 92 -2.58 -17.03 13.31
CA ARG A 92 -4.00 -17.16 13.62
C ARG A 92 -4.20 -17.80 14.98
N GLY A 93 -5.26 -17.40 15.66
CA GLY A 93 -5.62 -17.81 17.01
C GLY A 93 -5.15 -16.78 18.04
N PHE A 94 -6.09 -16.28 18.85
CA PHE A 94 -5.80 -15.24 19.84
C PHE A 94 -4.84 -15.66 20.96
N LEU A 95 -4.53 -16.96 21.05
CA LEU A 95 -3.56 -17.51 21.99
C LEU A 95 -2.18 -17.85 21.35
N ASN A 96 -2.06 -17.67 20.01
CA ASN A 96 -0.89 -18.13 19.27
C ASN A 96 0.07 -16.99 18.90
N GLU A 97 -0.21 -15.77 19.33
CA GLU A 97 0.62 -14.61 19.01
C GLU A 97 0.85 -13.75 20.26
N THR A 98 1.96 -13.01 20.28
CA THR A 98 2.30 -12.16 21.41
C THR A 98 1.63 -10.77 21.33
N PRO A 99 1.33 -10.15 22.49
CA PRO A 99 0.83 -8.77 22.51
C PRO A 99 1.77 -7.76 21.86
N GLU A 100 3.09 -7.96 21.99
CA GLU A 100 4.13 -7.11 21.41
C GLU A 100 4.10 -7.17 19.88
N HIS A 101 3.95 -8.37 19.29
CA HIS A 101 3.81 -8.54 17.86
C HIS A 101 2.52 -7.91 17.34
N TRP A 102 1.41 -8.10 18.04
CA TRP A 102 0.14 -7.44 17.72
C TRP A 102 0.25 -5.92 17.75
N LYS A 103 0.90 -5.36 18.80
CA LYS A 103 1.14 -3.92 18.88
C LYS A 103 1.94 -3.42 17.68
N ALA A 104 3.05 -4.07 17.35
CA ALA A 104 3.87 -3.70 16.20
C ALA A 104 3.07 -3.79 14.88
N MET A 105 2.24 -4.84 14.72
CA MET A 105 1.39 -5.00 13.54
C MET A 105 0.35 -3.88 13.42
N VAL A 106 -0.33 -3.52 14.49
CA VAL A 106 -1.31 -2.41 14.49
C VAL A 106 -0.64 -1.09 14.17
N LEU A 107 0.50 -0.80 14.80
CA LEU A 107 1.26 0.41 14.54
C LEU A 107 1.71 0.49 13.07
N THR A 108 2.22 -0.60 12.50
CA THR A 108 2.67 -0.61 11.10
C THR A 108 1.49 -0.56 10.12
N ASN A 109 0.53 -1.48 10.26
CA ASN A 109 -0.52 -1.68 9.26
C ASN A 109 -1.58 -0.58 9.27
N VAL A 110 -1.81 0.07 10.41
CA VAL A 110 -2.87 1.09 10.57
C VAL A 110 -2.27 2.47 10.73
N LEU A 111 -1.47 2.69 11.80
CA LEU A 111 -0.91 4.02 12.06
C LEU A 111 0.10 4.42 10.98
N GLY A 112 0.92 3.48 10.49
CA GLY A 112 1.87 3.73 9.40
C GLY A 112 1.20 4.19 8.10
N VAL A 113 0.01 3.66 7.78
CA VAL A 113 -0.79 4.14 6.64
C VAL A 113 -1.27 5.58 6.89
N ALA A 114 -1.80 5.86 8.10
CA ALA A 114 -2.26 7.20 8.47
C ALA A 114 -1.13 8.23 8.45
N HIS A 115 0.05 7.88 8.98
CA HIS A 115 1.26 8.72 8.93
C HIS A 115 1.65 9.03 7.48
N THR A 116 1.66 8.01 6.60
CA THR A 116 2.03 8.17 5.19
C THR A 116 1.07 9.12 4.47
N ILE A 117 -0.24 8.99 4.72
CA ILE A 117 -1.25 9.91 4.18
C ILE A 117 -1.01 11.33 4.72
N ARG A 118 -0.89 11.50 6.02
CA ARG A 118 -0.73 12.82 6.66
C ARG A 118 0.51 13.56 6.15
N ALA A 119 1.64 12.87 5.97
CA ALA A 119 2.89 13.48 5.52
C ALA A 119 2.83 13.96 4.05
N THR A 120 1.94 13.41 3.24
CA THR A 120 1.89 13.67 1.80
C THR A 120 0.63 14.43 1.35
N LEU A 121 -0.42 14.45 2.16
CA LEU A 121 -1.73 14.99 1.78
C LEU A 121 -1.67 16.50 1.49
N GLY A 122 -0.99 17.29 2.31
CA GLY A 122 -0.85 18.73 2.09
C GLY A 122 -0.23 19.03 0.72
N HIS A 123 0.87 18.35 0.38
CA HIS A 123 1.53 18.50 -0.92
C HIS A 123 0.60 18.11 -2.10
N MET A 124 -0.18 17.05 -1.99
CA MET A 124 -1.13 16.67 -3.04
C MET A 124 -2.28 17.65 -3.16
N LEU A 125 -2.79 18.20 -2.04
CA LEU A 125 -3.83 19.24 -2.03
C LEU A 125 -3.33 20.52 -2.70
N ASP A 126 -2.12 20.97 -2.39
CA ASP A 126 -1.52 22.16 -2.99
C ASP A 126 -1.32 21.99 -4.50
N ARG A 127 -1.03 20.78 -4.96
CA ARG A 127 -0.93 20.45 -6.38
C ARG A 127 -2.28 20.22 -7.05
N GLY A 128 -3.32 19.98 -6.28
CA GLY A 128 -4.68 19.71 -6.76
C GLY A 128 -4.87 18.34 -7.43
N THR A 129 -3.86 17.44 -7.43
CA THR A 129 -3.92 16.12 -8.07
C THR A 129 -3.02 15.12 -7.37
N GLY A 130 -3.37 13.84 -7.44
CA GLY A 130 -2.60 12.75 -6.87
C GLY A 130 -3.37 11.43 -6.84
N HIS A 131 -2.71 10.35 -6.38
CA HIS A 131 -3.36 9.06 -6.24
C HIS A 131 -2.80 8.31 -5.04
N TYR A 132 -3.63 8.03 -4.06
CA TYR A 132 -3.33 7.12 -2.95
C TYR A 132 -3.70 5.69 -3.33
N VAL A 133 -2.75 4.78 -3.22
CA VAL A 133 -2.97 3.33 -3.32
C VAL A 133 -2.67 2.73 -1.96
N LEU A 134 -3.66 2.09 -1.34
CA LEU A 134 -3.53 1.52 0.01
C LEU A 134 -3.67 0.00 -0.06
N THR A 135 -2.70 -0.73 0.46
CA THR A 135 -2.75 -2.19 0.50
C THR A 135 -3.61 -2.68 1.66
N SER A 136 -4.89 -2.93 1.38
CA SER A 136 -5.76 -3.70 2.26
C SER A 136 -5.54 -5.20 2.05
N SER A 137 -6.57 -6.00 1.96
CA SER A 137 -6.55 -7.45 1.77
C SER A 137 -7.99 -7.97 1.61
N ILE A 138 -8.14 -9.20 1.09
CA ILE A 138 -9.38 -9.97 1.30
C ILE A 138 -9.76 -10.05 2.79
N ALA A 139 -8.76 -10.04 3.70
CA ALA A 139 -8.97 -10.03 5.14
C ALA A 139 -9.60 -8.71 5.66
N GLY A 140 -9.58 -7.64 4.88
CA GLY A 140 -10.29 -6.37 5.13
C GLY A 140 -11.73 -6.36 4.60
N ARG A 141 -12.19 -7.46 3.99
CA ARG A 141 -13.57 -7.68 3.54
C ARG A 141 -14.23 -8.85 4.24
N ARG A 142 -13.45 -9.83 4.63
CA ARG A 142 -13.90 -11.03 5.31
C ARG A 142 -12.92 -11.35 6.44
N SER A 143 -13.43 -11.35 7.68
CA SER A 143 -12.61 -11.69 8.83
C SER A 143 -12.15 -13.14 8.76
N LEU A 144 -10.86 -13.34 8.98
CA LEU A 144 -10.27 -14.67 9.12
C LEU A 144 -10.43 -15.10 10.60
N PRO A 145 -10.78 -16.36 10.88
CA PRO A 145 -10.93 -16.82 12.26
C PRO A 145 -9.67 -16.59 13.09
N GLY A 146 -9.81 -16.00 14.29
CA GLY A 146 -8.72 -15.76 15.22
C GLY A 146 -7.65 -14.78 14.71
N SER A 147 -8.00 -13.81 13.85
CA SER A 147 -7.02 -12.96 13.17
C SER A 147 -7.17 -11.48 13.51
N LEU A 148 -6.29 -10.95 14.37
CA LEU A 148 -6.17 -9.50 14.56
C LEU A 148 -5.67 -8.80 13.27
N TYR A 149 -4.92 -9.50 12.42
CA TYR A 149 -4.55 -8.99 11.10
C TYR A 149 -5.78 -8.55 10.29
N SER A 150 -6.88 -9.34 10.34
CA SER A 150 -8.11 -8.94 9.67
C SER A 150 -8.61 -7.58 10.17
N ALA A 151 -8.61 -7.34 11.47
CA ALA A 151 -9.01 -6.05 12.02
C ALA A 151 -8.13 -4.90 11.50
N THR A 152 -6.80 -5.10 11.36
CA THR A 152 -5.94 -4.07 10.77
C THR A 152 -6.28 -3.80 9.30
N LYS A 153 -6.65 -4.81 8.53
CA LYS A 153 -7.02 -4.63 7.11
C LYS A 153 -8.42 -4.02 6.93
N TRP A 154 -9.35 -4.31 7.83
CA TRP A 154 -10.62 -3.56 7.93
C TRP A 154 -10.37 -2.08 8.23
N ALA A 155 -9.44 -1.79 9.15
CA ALA A 155 -9.05 -0.40 9.44
C ALA A 155 -8.48 0.31 8.21
N VAL A 156 -7.61 -0.34 7.42
CA VAL A 156 -7.08 0.24 6.16
C VAL A 156 -8.20 0.50 5.15
N THR A 157 -9.16 -0.43 5.02
CA THR A 157 -10.34 -0.22 4.16
C THR A 157 -11.13 1.01 4.63
N GLY A 158 -11.39 1.14 5.94
CA GLY A 158 -12.05 2.30 6.52
C GLY A 158 -11.28 3.61 6.30
N ILE A 159 -9.94 3.60 6.47
CA ILE A 159 -9.08 4.76 6.19
C ILE A 159 -9.22 5.21 4.74
N GLY A 160 -9.16 4.28 3.77
CA GLY A 160 -9.28 4.63 2.35
C GLY A 160 -10.65 5.23 2.00
N GLN A 161 -11.72 4.68 2.55
CA GLN A 161 -13.08 5.22 2.38
C GLN A 161 -13.22 6.61 3.01
N SER A 162 -12.68 6.79 4.23
CA SER A 162 -12.70 8.08 4.95
C SER A 162 -11.92 9.15 4.22
N LEU A 163 -10.69 8.83 3.74
CA LEU A 163 -9.87 9.76 2.96
C LEU A 163 -10.59 10.20 1.67
N ARG A 164 -11.24 9.27 0.96
CA ARG A 164 -12.01 9.59 -0.24
C ARG A 164 -13.18 10.52 0.05
N GLY A 165 -13.88 10.33 1.18
CA GLY A 165 -14.93 11.22 1.67
C GLY A 165 -14.38 12.60 1.98
N GLU A 166 -13.31 12.70 2.76
CA GLU A 166 -12.67 13.96 3.13
C GLU A 166 -12.23 14.78 1.90
N LEU A 167 -11.56 14.13 0.93
CA LEU A 167 -11.12 14.78 -0.30
C LEU A 167 -12.28 15.44 -1.06
N ARG A 168 -13.42 14.78 -1.14
CA ARG A 168 -14.60 15.25 -1.88
C ARG A 168 -15.42 16.26 -1.10
N GLU A 169 -15.70 15.98 0.16
CA GLU A 169 -16.65 16.73 0.98
C GLU A 169 -16.00 17.94 1.66
N THR A 170 -14.76 17.78 2.15
CA THR A 170 -14.05 18.83 2.89
C THR A 170 -13.20 19.68 1.98
N HIS A 171 -12.46 19.06 1.06
CA HIS A 171 -11.54 19.76 0.18
C HIS A 171 -12.09 20.06 -1.22
N GLY A 172 -13.28 19.54 -1.56
CA GLY A 172 -13.89 19.72 -2.89
C GLY A 172 -13.02 19.19 -4.03
N ASN A 173 -12.08 18.28 -3.73
CA ASN A 173 -11.09 17.78 -4.68
C ASN A 173 -11.43 16.36 -5.14
N ALA A 174 -11.90 16.24 -6.38
CA ALA A 174 -12.16 14.95 -7.03
C ALA A 174 -10.98 14.42 -7.87
N ARG A 175 -9.88 15.18 -7.98
CA ARG A 175 -8.70 14.79 -8.79
C ARG A 175 -7.62 14.06 -7.99
N ILE A 176 -7.74 14.03 -6.66
CA ILE A 176 -6.95 13.14 -5.82
C ILE A 176 -7.76 11.86 -5.63
N ARG A 177 -7.30 10.77 -6.21
CA ARG A 177 -7.97 9.47 -6.21
C ARG A 177 -7.50 8.59 -5.06
N VAL A 178 -8.31 7.63 -4.65
CA VAL A 178 -7.96 6.67 -3.60
C VAL A 178 -8.36 5.27 -4.03
N THR A 179 -7.39 4.39 -4.21
CA THR A 179 -7.60 2.98 -4.56
C THR A 179 -7.19 2.07 -3.42
N LEU A 180 -8.07 1.17 -3.02
CA LEU A 180 -7.77 0.06 -2.14
C LEU A 180 -7.37 -1.15 -3.01
N ILE A 181 -6.17 -1.69 -2.80
CA ILE A 181 -5.76 -2.98 -3.37
C ILE A 181 -5.98 -4.05 -2.32
N GLU A 182 -6.74 -5.08 -2.67
CA GLU A 182 -7.23 -6.10 -1.75
C GLU A 182 -6.85 -7.50 -2.23
N PRO A 183 -5.57 -7.88 -2.12
CA PRO A 183 -5.12 -9.17 -2.60
C PRO A 183 -5.60 -10.31 -1.70
N GLY A 184 -5.77 -11.48 -2.32
CA GLY A 184 -5.81 -12.77 -1.64
C GLY A 184 -4.42 -13.18 -1.16
N ALA A 185 -4.16 -14.48 -1.16
CA ALA A 185 -2.84 -15.01 -0.81
C ALA A 185 -1.83 -14.68 -1.92
N VAL A 186 -0.73 -14.01 -1.56
CA VAL A 186 0.36 -13.62 -2.46
C VAL A 186 1.64 -14.31 -2.03
N GLU A 187 2.42 -14.82 -2.98
CA GLU A 187 3.73 -15.38 -2.72
C GLU A 187 4.74 -14.25 -2.45
N THR A 188 5.03 -14.03 -1.19
CA THR A 188 5.96 -13.01 -0.72
C THR A 188 6.57 -13.47 0.60
N PRO A 189 7.67 -12.84 1.08
CA PRO A 189 8.22 -13.09 2.42
C PRO A 189 7.26 -12.79 3.59
N PHE A 190 6.03 -12.41 3.30
CA PHE A 190 4.96 -12.22 4.28
C PHE A 190 4.51 -13.54 4.94
N PHE A 191 4.72 -14.68 4.27
CA PHE A 191 4.35 -16.00 4.76
C PHE A 191 5.58 -16.90 4.87
N ASP A 192 5.78 -17.53 6.02
CA ASP A 192 6.91 -18.48 6.25
C ASP A 192 6.84 -19.74 5.38
N ASN A 193 5.65 -20.14 4.94
CA ASN A 193 5.43 -21.25 4.04
C ASN A 193 4.57 -20.82 2.86
N PRO A 194 5.17 -20.57 1.69
CA PRO A 194 4.42 -20.37 0.46
C PRO A 194 3.69 -21.67 0.09
N GLY A 195 2.35 -21.65 0.07
CA GLY A 195 1.52 -22.73 -0.44
C GLY A 195 1.36 -22.58 -1.97
N GLU A 196 1.01 -23.67 -2.65
CA GLU A 196 0.70 -23.65 -4.09
C GLU A 196 -0.53 -22.79 -4.42
N GLY A 197 -0.58 -22.27 -5.65
CA GLY A 197 -1.76 -21.58 -6.19
C GLY A 197 -2.00 -20.18 -5.59
N ARG A 198 -0.94 -19.45 -5.29
CA ARG A 198 -0.99 -18.03 -4.84
C ARG A 198 -0.80 -17.09 -6.02
N LEU A 199 -1.15 -15.82 -5.80
CA LEU A 199 -0.74 -14.74 -6.69
C LEU A 199 0.77 -14.51 -6.57
N GLU A 200 1.38 -14.10 -7.65
CA GLU A 200 2.72 -13.50 -7.61
C GLU A 200 2.62 -12.03 -7.17
N ALA A 201 3.69 -11.50 -6.58
CA ALA A 201 3.75 -10.09 -6.25
C ALA A 201 3.54 -9.18 -7.46
N ASP A 202 3.97 -9.66 -8.63
CA ASP A 202 3.85 -8.98 -9.92
C ASP A 202 2.41 -8.89 -10.42
N ASP A 203 1.55 -9.89 -10.12
CA ASP A 203 0.10 -9.84 -10.44
C ASP A 203 -0.57 -8.67 -9.73
N VAL A 204 -0.24 -8.50 -8.43
CA VAL A 204 -0.78 -7.39 -7.63
C VAL A 204 -0.24 -6.05 -8.10
N ALA A 205 1.06 -5.97 -8.41
CA ALA A 205 1.67 -4.78 -8.97
C ALA A 205 1.05 -4.39 -10.32
N GLY A 206 0.71 -5.37 -11.16
CA GLY A 206 -0.04 -5.16 -12.40
C GLY A 206 -1.41 -4.51 -12.18
N ALA A 207 -2.14 -4.98 -11.15
CA ALA A 207 -3.42 -4.40 -10.78
C ALA A 207 -3.29 -2.96 -10.25
N VAL A 208 -2.21 -2.65 -9.50
CA VAL A 208 -1.87 -1.28 -9.07
C VAL A 208 -1.68 -0.39 -10.29
N MET A 209 -0.82 -0.78 -11.23
CA MET A 209 -0.54 0.02 -12.43
C MET A 209 -1.81 0.20 -13.26
N TRP A 210 -2.62 -0.85 -13.45
CA TRP A 210 -3.90 -0.73 -14.15
C TRP A 210 -4.83 0.31 -13.54
N ALA A 211 -4.97 0.34 -12.20
CA ALA A 211 -5.81 1.32 -11.53
C ALA A 211 -5.30 2.76 -11.70
N LEU A 212 -3.97 2.93 -11.69
CA LEU A 212 -3.32 4.23 -11.86
C LEU A 212 -3.47 4.78 -13.29
N ASP A 213 -3.50 3.89 -14.29
CA ASP A 213 -3.54 4.26 -15.71
C ASP A 213 -4.97 4.55 -16.22
N GLN A 214 -5.98 4.47 -15.35
CA GLN A 214 -7.33 4.87 -15.74
C GLN A 214 -7.43 6.38 -15.98
N PRO A 215 -8.32 6.83 -16.89
CA PRO A 215 -8.55 8.25 -17.14
C PRO A 215 -8.82 9.05 -15.87
N GLU A 216 -8.44 10.31 -15.84
CA GLU A 216 -8.49 11.16 -14.64
C GLU A 216 -9.88 11.21 -13.97
N HIS A 217 -10.95 11.12 -14.76
CA HIS A 217 -12.32 11.13 -14.25
C HIS A 217 -12.80 9.77 -13.68
N VAL A 218 -11.96 8.72 -13.80
CA VAL A 218 -12.25 7.38 -13.29
C VAL A 218 -11.52 7.18 -11.97
N ASP A 219 -12.27 7.00 -10.89
CA ASP A 219 -11.75 6.63 -9.57
C ASP A 219 -12.01 5.13 -9.33
N VAL A 220 -10.97 4.31 -9.52
CA VAL A 220 -11.03 2.88 -9.18
C VAL A 220 -10.96 2.76 -7.66
N SER A 221 -12.10 2.61 -7.03
CA SER A 221 -12.19 2.64 -5.57
C SER A 221 -11.54 1.44 -4.89
N GLU A 222 -11.75 0.26 -5.45
CA GLU A 222 -11.34 -1.02 -4.85
C GLU A 222 -11.02 -2.04 -5.94
N VAL A 223 -9.90 -2.76 -5.76
CA VAL A 223 -9.50 -3.87 -6.64
C VAL A 223 -9.28 -5.11 -5.79
N LEU A 224 -10.22 -6.03 -5.86
CA LEU A 224 -10.10 -7.34 -5.25
C LEU A 224 -9.46 -8.30 -6.27
N ILE A 225 -8.28 -8.83 -5.94
CA ILE A 225 -7.55 -9.78 -6.78
C ILE A 225 -7.26 -11.06 -5.99
N LEU A 226 -7.71 -12.20 -6.51
CA LEU A 226 -7.63 -13.49 -5.84
C LEU A 226 -6.93 -14.52 -6.73
N PRO A 227 -6.13 -15.42 -6.17
CA PRO A 227 -5.72 -16.60 -6.93
C PRO A 227 -6.93 -17.48 -7.24
N THR A 228 -6.96 -18.10 -8.41
CA THR A 228 -8.05 -18.97 -8.85
C THR A 228 -8.31 -20.16 -7.90
N ALA A 229 -7.27 -20.63 -7.22
CA ALA A 229 -7.36 -21.68 -6.20
C ALA A 229 -7.98 -21.21 -4.86
N GLN A 230 -8.04 -19.91 -4.61
CA GLN A 230 -8.64 -19.36 -3.40
C GLN A 230 -10.14 -19.19 -3.60
N GLY A 231 -10.95 -20.17 -3.36
CA GLY A 231 -12.40 -20.18 -3.60
C GLY A 231 -13.12 -18.83 -3.39
N ALA A 232 -14.22 -18.63 -4.09
CA ALA A 232 -15.01 -17.39 -4.08
C ALA A 232 -15.33 -16.91 -2.66
N ILE A 233 -15.32 -15.61 -2.45
CA ILE A 233 -15.84 -15.02 -1.22
C ILE A 233 -17.35 -15.28 -1.22
N PRO A 234 -17.90 -16.04 -0.27
CA PRO A 234 -19.35 -16.10 -0.17
C PRO A 234 -19.89 -14.68 0.07
N PRO A 235 -21.04 -14.33 -0.52
CA PRO A 235 -21.68 -13.04 -0.24
C PRO A 235 -21.85 -12.89 1.28
N ALA A 236 -21.69 -11.66 1.76
CA ALA A 236 -21.90 -11.36 3.17
C ALA A 236 -23.29 -11.91 3.56
N THR A 237 -23.33 -12.85 4.49
CA THR A 237 -24.59 -13.34 5.01
C THR A 237 -25.28 -12.16 5.67
N GLN A 238 -26.37 -11.68 5.08
CA GLN A 238 -27.24 -10.75 5.77
C GLN A 238 -27.66 -11.39 7.09
N PRO A 239 -27.62 -10.67 8.22
CA PRO A 239 -28.19 -11.20 9.44
C PRO A 239 -29.64 -11.62 9.14
N LYS A 240 -29.97 -12.85 9.47
CA LYS A 240 -31.35 -13.30 9.38
C LYS A 240 -32.22 -12.39 10.27
N PRO A 241 -33.40 -11.98 9.76
CA PRO A 241 -34.33 -11.15 10.53
C PRO A 241 -34.73 -11.79 11.87
#